data_47acc49938744068ca61eaf53542ea01
#
_entry.id   47acc49938744068ca61eaf53542ea01
#
_cell.length_a   1.000
_cell.length_b   1.000
_cell.length_c   1.000
_cell.angle_alpha   90.00
_cell.angle_beta   90.00
_cell.angle_gamma   90.00
#
_symmetry.space_group_name_H-M   'P 1'
#
loop_
_entity.id
_entity.type
_entity.pdbx_description
1 polymer ?
#
loop_
_entity_poly.entity_id
_entity_poly.type
_entity_poly.pdbx_seq_one_letter_code
_entity_poly.pdbx_strand_id
1 'polypeptide(L)'
;MTTTLATPDTSLATIQAALPIDPQPYIIADRPTGLIVVDVLNGFCTVGFGPLAPQEPNEQIATMVSESDRLARTFVEKGWPVLAFLDTHEPGKPEPPYPPHCEKGTGEEELVPELQWLHDNPLATLVFKDCINGFIGSIDIDTQGNVLLDWINKNKLEALVVVGICTDICVMDFVVTILSVRNHGLATTLKDVAVYDQGCATFDMTAQMAAEKGLPKTAIHPQKISHHVGLYTMAERGAFIASTIKL
;
A
#
# COMPACT_ATOMS: atom_id res chain seq x y z
N MET A 1 0.93 -8.42 -42.12
CA MET A 1 1.97 -8.61 -41.12
C MET A 1 1.25 -8.79 -39.77
N THR A 2 1.21 -10.05 -39.35
CA THR A 2 0.55 -10.41 -38.07
C THR A 2 1.51 -10.06 -36.94
N THR A 3 1.23 -8.96 -36.24
CA THR A 3 1.96 -8.61 -35.01
C THR A 3 1.59 -9.64 -33.96
N THR A 4 2.45 -10.61 -33.73
CA THR A 4 2.32 -11.55 -32.62
C THR A 4 2.47 -10.70 -31.33
N LEU A 5 1.37 -10.49 -30.62
CA LEU A 5 1.42 -9.92 -29.27
C LEU A 5 2.27 -10.88 -28.43
N ALA A 6 3.34 -10.36 -27.85
CA ALA A 6 4.17 -11.11 -26.92
C ALA A 6 3.31 -11.63 -25.77
N THR A 7 3.55 -12.86 -25.34
CA THR A 7 2.85 -13.41 -24.19
C THR A 7 3.13 -12.56 -22.95
N PRO A 8 2.17 -12.38 -22.02
CA PRO A 8 2.34 -11.55 -20.83
C PRO A 8 3.62 -11.84 -20.03
N ASP A 9 4.02 -13.11 -19.93
CA ASP A 9 5.23 -13.53 -19.21
C ASP A 9 6.54 -13.02 -19.85
N THR A 10 6.60 -12.94 -21.19
CA THR A 10 7.79 -12.42 -21.88
C THR A 10 7.98 -10.93 -21.61
N SER A 11 6.90 -10.16 -21.51
CA SER A 11 6.95 -8.73 -21.21
C SER A 11 7.41 -8.46 -19.77
N LEU A 12 6.90 -9.22 -18.80
CA LEU A 12 7.30 -9.10 -17.40
C LEU A 12 8.79 -9.44 -17.22
N ALA A 13 9.25 -10.56 -17.75
CA ALA A 13 10.67 -10.97 -17.66
C ALA A 13 11.62 -9.93 -18.28
N THR A 14 11.22 -9.27 -19.35
CA THR A 14 11.99 -8.19 -19.97
C THR A 14 12.08 -6.97 -19.06
N ILE A 15 10.97 -6.59 -18.42
CA ILE A 15 10.93 -5.46 -17.45
C ILE A 15 11.78 -5.81 -16.24
N GLN A 16 11.64 -7.00 -15.68
CA GLN A 16 12.44 -7.44 -14.53
C GLN A 16 13.93 -7.46 -14.80
N ALA A 17 14.34 -7.82 -15.99
CA ALA A 17 15.75 -7.78 -16.40
C ALA A 17 16.27 -6.34 -16.56
N ALA A 18 15.41 -5.42 -17.01
CA ALA A 18 15.77 -4.01 -17.19
C ALA A 18 15.73 -3.20 -15.88
N LEU A 19 14.84 -3.57 -14.96
CA LEU A 19 14.60 -2.92 -13.66
C LEU A 19 14.78 -3.96 -12.54
N PRO A 20 16.02 -4.41 -12.25
CA PRO A 20 16.25 -5.50 -11.32
C PRO A 20 15.96 -5.09 -9.88
N ILE A 21 15.27 -5.96 -9.14
CA ILE A 21 15.15 -5.92 -7.68
C ILE A 21 15.70 -7.22 -7.10
N ASP A 22 16.17 -7.18 -5.87
CA ASP A 22 16.70 -8.34 -5.14
C ASP A 22 16.01 -8.47 -3.77
N PRO A 23 14.77 -9.00 -3.72
CA PRO A 23 14.03 -9.15 -2.48
C PRO A 23 14.75 -10.12 -1.53
N GLN A 24 15.09 -9.64 -0.32
CA GLN A 24 15.79 -10.41 0.70
C GLN A 24 14.93 -10.57 1.96
N PRO A 25 15.17 -11.59 2.80
CA PRO A 25 14.54 -11.66 4.12
C PRO A 25 14.88 -10.43 4.97
N TYR A 26 13.87 -9.74 5.48
CA TYR A 26 14.05 -8.64 6.42
C TYR A 26 13.95 -9.14 7.85
N ILE A 27 15.01 -8.95 8.64
CA ILE A 27 15.08 -9.38 10.04
C ILE A 27 14.88 -8.14 10.91
N ILE A 28 13.80 -8.13 11.70
CA ILE A 28 13.46 -7.03 12.60
C ILE A 28 14.37 -7.03 13.83
N ALA A 29 14.63 -8.21 14.41
CA ALA A 29 15.36 -8.39 15.67
C ALA A 29 14.73 -7.54 16.81
N ASP A 30 15.57 -6.90 17.65
CA ASP A 30 15.10 -6.11 18.81
C ASP A 30 14.86 -4.62 18.48
N ARG A 31 14.79 -4.26 17.18
CA ARG A 31 14.61 -2.86 16.77
C ARG A 31 13.16 -2.41 16.96
N PRO A 32 12.91 -1.24 17.58
CA PRO A 32 11.58 -0.65 17.61
C PRO A 32 11.03 -0.48 16.18
N THR A 33 10.05 -1.31 15.85
CA THR A 33 9.50 -1.38 14.48
C THR A 33 7.99 -1.21 14.51
N GLY A 34 7.46 -0.41 13.59
CA GLY A 34 6.03 -0.24 13.37
C GLY A 34 5.58 -0.89 12.07
N LEU A 35 4.35 -1.40 12.07
CA LEU A 35 3.69 -1.86 10.84
C LEU A 35 2.81 -0.74 10.28
N ILE A 36 2.96 -0.48 9.00
CA ILE A 36 2.08 0.39 8.21
C ILE A 36 1.22 -0.47 7.29
N VAL A 37 -0.09 -0.34 7.42
CA VAL A 37 -1.08 -0.98 6.56
C VAL A 37 -1.72 0.09 5.69
N VAL A 38 -1.54 0.02 4.38
CA VAL A 38 -2.00 1.05 3.44
C VAL A 38 -3.26 0.57 2.74
N ASP A 39 -4.37 1.21 3.02
CA ASP A 39 -5.64 1.12 2.27
C ASP A 39 -6.18 -0.30 2.04
N VAL A 40 -6.01 -1.22 2.99
CA VAL A 40 -6.55 -2.58 2.90
C VAL A 40 -8.05 -2.54 3.22
N LEU A 41 -8.80 -1.95 2.31
CA LEU A 41 -10.22 -1.58 2.43
C LEU A 41 -11.10 -2.41 1.51
N ASN A 42 -12.40 -2.46 1.83
CA ASN A 42 -13.38 -3.14 0.99
C ASN A 42 -13.39 -2.59 -0.44
N GLY A 43 -13.34 -1.26 -0.62
CA GLY A 43 -13.37 -0.60 -1.92
C GLY A 43 -12.18 -0.90 -2.84
N PHE A 44 -11.10 -1.49 -2.30
CA PHE A 44 -9.92 -1.91 -3.07
C PHE A 44 -9.68 -3.42 -3.06
N CYS A 45 -10.20 -4.15 -2.06
CA CYS A 45 -9.81 -5.54 -1.83
C CYS A 45 -10.96 -6.54 -1.94
N THR A 46 -12.19 -6.14 -1.58
CA THR A 46 -13.33 -7.05 -1.55
C THR A 46 -13.99 -7.15 -2.93
N VAL A 47 -14.11 -8.36 -3.47
CA VAL A 47 -14.65 -8.60 -4.81
C VAL A 47 -16.05 -7.96 -4.97
N GLY A 48 -16.18 -7.12 -6.00
CA GLY A 48 -17.44 -6.45 -6.35
C GLY A 48 -17.86 -5.33 -5.41
N PHE A 49 -17.02 -4.90 -4.48
CA PHE A 49 -17.37 -3.92 -3.44
C PHE A 49 -17.03 -2.47 -3.84
N GLY A 50 -17.24 -2.12 -5.07
CA GLY A 50 -17.02 -0.76 -5.57
C GLY A 50 -16.30 -0.71 -6.92
N PRO A 51 -16.10 0.50 -7.46
CA PRO A 51 -15.59 0.68 -8.81
C PRO A 51 -14.11 0.34 -8.95
N LEU A 52 -13.32 0.44 -7.88
CA LEU A 52 -11.88 0.16 -7.86
C LEU A 52 -11.55 -1.21 -7.25
N ALA A 53 -12.53 -1.89 -6.65
CA ALA A 53 -12.37 -3.25 -6.15
C ALA A 53 -12.26 -4.26 -7.32
N PRO A 54 -11.58 -5.41 -7.10
CA PRO A 54 -11.54 -6.47 -8.09
C PRO A 54 -12.95 -6.97 -8.40
N GLN A 55 -13.27 -7.18 -9.66
CA GLN A 55 -14.58 -7.71 -10.08
C GLN A 55 -14.63 -9.25 -10.01
N GLU A 56 -13.47 -9.89 -9.98
CA GLU A 56 -13.28 -11.33 -9.87
C GLU A 56 -12.21 -11.62 -8.81
N PRO A 57 -12.17 -12.82 -8.23
CA PRO A 57 -11.13 -13.20 -7.26
C PRO A 57 -9.72 -12.93 -7.81
N ASN A 58 -8.90 -12.24 -7.04
CA ASN A 58 -7.53 -11.88 -7.41
C ASN A 58 -6.55 -12.43 -6.36
N GLU A 59 -5.67 -13.35 -6.78
CA GLU A 59 -4.75 -14.06 -5.89
C GLU A 59 -3.74 -13.12 -5.23
N GLN A 60 -3.22 -12.11 -5.94
CA GLN A 60 -2.27 -11.17 -5.36
C GLN A 60 -2.91 -10.34 -4.25
N ILE A 61 -4.13 -9.84 -4.48
CA ILE A 61 -4.88 -9.07 -3.46
C ILE A 61 -5.23 -9.97 -2.27
N ALA A 62 -5.71 -11.19 -2.50
CA ALA A 62 -6.05 -12.12 -1.42
C ALA A 62 -4.82 -12.49 -0.57
N THR A 63 -3.67 -12.70 -1.20
CA THR A 63 -2.40 -12.94 -0.50
C THR A 63 -2.00 -11.73 0.34
N MET A 64 -2.05 -10.53 -0.22
CA MET A 64 -1.74 -9.29 0.48
C MET A 64 -2.64 -9.08 1.70
N VAL A 65 -3.95 -9.30 1.59
CA VAL A 65 -4.90 -9.20 2.72
C VAL A 65 -4.53 -10.19 3.82
N SER A 66 -4.30 -11.46 3.47
CA SER A 66 -3.90 -12.52 4.42
C SER A 66 -2.58 -12.19 5.12
N GLU A 67 -1.57 -11.72 4.38
CA GLU A 67 -0.27 -11.37 4.95
C GLU A 67 -0.34 -10.10 5.80
N SER A 68 -1.19 -9.14 5.45
CA SER A 68 -1.44 -7.93 6.24
C SER A 68 -2.07 -8.28 7.59
N ASP A 69 -3.09 -9.14 7.62
CA ASP A 69 -3.70 -9.61 8.88
C ASP A 69 -2.70 -10.40 9.73
N ARG A 70 -1.99 -11.35 9.10
CA ARG A 70 -0.96 -12.15 9.80
C ARG A 70 0.11 -11.28 10.46
N LEU A 71 0.64 -10.29 9.74
CA LEU A 71 1.64 -9.38 10.29
C LEU A 71 1.06 -8.47 11.35
N ALA A 72 -0.11 -7.89 11.14
CA ALA A 72 -0.75 -7.02 12.11
C ALA A 72 -0.99 -7.75 13.44
N ARG A 73 -1.50 -8.99 13.42
CA ARG A 73 -1.65 -9.82 14.62
C ARG A 73 -0.31 -10.08 15.29
N THR A 74 0.70 -10.46 14.52
CA THR A 74 2.03 -10.76 15.07
C THR A 74 2.66 -9.53 15.72
N PHE A 75 2.51 -8.33 15.12
CA PHE A 75 3.00 -7.08 15.71
C PHE A 75 2.30 -6.78 17.05
N VAL A 76 0.98 -6.87 17.07
CA VAL A 76 0.19 -6.62 18.28
C VAL A 76 0.51 -7.64 19.38
N GLU A 77 0.64 -8.92 19.07
CA GLU A 77 1.05 -9.96 20.02
C GLU A 77 2.43 -9.69 20.65
N LYS A 78 3.32 -9.03 19.91
CA LYS A 78 4.64 -8.59 20.41
C LYS A 78 4.58 -7.23 21.13
N GLY A 79 3.43 -6.59 21.23
CA GLY A 79 3.28 -5.26 21.80
C GLY A 79 3.81 -4.13 20.88
N TRP A 80 3.94 -4.39 19.58
CA TRP A 80 4.44 -3.43 18.60
C TRP A 80 3.29 -2.67 17.94
N PRO A 81 3.49 -1.38 17.64
CA PRO A 81 2.41 -0.54 17.13
C PRO A 81 2.12 -0.79 15.64
N VAL A 82 0.84 -0.68 15.31
CA VAL A 82 0.33 -0.73 13.93
C VAL A 82 -0.32 0.60 13.59
N LEU A 83 -0.08 1.13 12.39
CA LEU A 83 -0.81 2.26 11.85
C LEU A 83 -1.43 1.86 10.53
N ALA A 84 -2.75 2.06 10.39
CA ALA A 84 -3.47 1.81 9.16
C ALA A 84 -3.96 3.12 8.54
N PHE A 85 -3.66 3.33 7.27
CA PHE A 85 -4.28 4.36 6.45
C PHE A 85 -5.59 3.83 5.88
N LEU A 86 -6.61 4.65 5.92
CA LEU A 86 -7.94 4.37 5.38
C LEU A 86 -8.30 5.50 4.42
N ASP A 87 -8.30 5.19 3.13
CA ASP A 87 -8.79 6.10 2.11
C ASP A 87 -10.28 6.36 2.32
N THR A 88 -10.65 7.62 2.55
CA THR A 88 -11.99 7.97 3.03
C THR A 88 -12.40 9.33 2.48
N HIS A 89 -13.19 9.32 1.44
CA HIS A 89 -13.62 10.54 0.75
C HIS A 89 -14.96 11.07 1.24
N GLU A 90 -15.09 12.39 1.29
CA GLU A 90 -16.40 13.02 1.46
C GLU A 90 -17.23 12.81 0.20
N PRO A 91 -18.51 12.39 0.32
CA PRO A 91 -19.38 12.18 -0.83
C PRO A 91 -19.43 13.39 -1.77
N GLY A 92 -19.17 13.14 -3.05
CA GLY A 92 -19.15 14.19 -4.08
C GLY A 92 -17.86 15.03 -4.14
N LYS A 93 -16.83 14.71 -3.37
CA LYS A 93 -15.49 15.32 -3.50
C LYS A 93 -14.62 14.41 -4.39
N PRO A 94 -14.36 14.80 -5.67
CA PRO A 94 -13.62 13.93 -6.58
C PRO A 94 -12.12 13.91 -6.28
N GLU A 95 -11.48 12.78 -6.53
CA GLU A 95 -10.02 12.63 -6.62
C GLU A 95 -9.60 12.21 -8.05
N PRO A 96 -9.48 13.15 -8.99
CA PRO A 96 -9.08 12.80 -10.35
C PRO A 96 -7.68 12.18 -10.41
N PRO A 97 -7.43 11.17 -11.28
CA PRO A 97 -8.32 10.72 -12.38
C PRO A 97 -9.29 9.59 -12.01
N TYR A 98 -9.39 9.24 -10.74
CA TYR A 98 -10.19 8.10 -10.29
C TYR A 98 -11.70 8.44 -10.26
N PRO A 99 -12.57 7.42 -10.47
CA PRO A 99 -14.00 7.58 -10.20
C PRO A 99 -14.23 7.78 -8.69
N PRO A 100 -15.41 8.24 -8.26
CA PRO A 100 -15.77 8.23 -6.85
C PRO A 100 -15.57 6.83 -6.23
N HIS A 101 -14.88 6.76 -5.11
CA HIS A 101 -14.52 5.53 -4.41
C HIS A 101 -14.30 5.80 -2.92
N CYS A 102 -14.40 4.78 -2.10
CA CYS A 102 -14.21 4.85 -0.66
C CYS A 102 -14.92 6.05 -0.01
N GLU A 103 -16.11 6.41 -0.53
CA GLU A 103 -16.89 7.51 0.04
C GLU A 103 -17.49 7.09 1.39
N LYS A 104 -17.51 8.02 2.34
CA LYS A 104 -18.06 7.81 3.69
C LYS A 104 -19.48 7.28 3.65
N GLY A 105 -19.73 6.21 4.37
CA GLY A 105 -21.05 5.59 4.53
C GLY A 105 -21.43 4.62 3.42
N THR A 106 -20.52 4.31 2.49
CA THR A 106 -20.75 3.28 1.46
C THR A 106 -20.29 1.90 1.93
N GLY A 107 -19.40 1.85 2.92
CA GLY A 107 -18.71 0.65 3.39
C GLY A 107 -17.45 0.32 2.56
N GLU A 108 -17.21 1.03 1.45
CA GLU A 108 -15.99 0.89 0.67
C GLU A 108 -14.75 1.35 1.48
N GLU A 109 -14.92 2.40 2.29
CA GLU A 109 -13.91 3.00 3.17
C GLU A 109 -13.56 2.16 4.39
N GLU A 110 -14.31 1.10 4.66
CA GLU A 110 -14.10 0.23 5.80
C GLU A 110 -12.96 -0.76 5.54
N LEU A 111 -12.20 -1.08 6.59
CA LEU A 111 -11.23 -2.17 6.55
C LEU A 111 -11.89 -3.47 6.08
N VAL A 112 -11.15 -4.33 5.37
CA VAL A 112 -11.62 -5.67 5.05
C VAL A 112 -11.95 -6.46 6.33
N PRO A 113 -12.86 -7.45 6.28
CA PRO A 113 -13.29 -8.22 7.46
C PRO A 113 -12.13 -8.77 8.29
N GLU A 114 -11.04 -9.19 7.65
CA GLU A 114 -9.84 -9.74 8.29
C GLU A 114 -9.16 -8.72 9.20
N LEU A 115 -9.26 -7.43 8.92
CA LEU A 115 -8.59 -6.35 9.65
C LEU A 115 -9.52 -5.48 10.51
N GLN A 116 -10.81 -5.73 10.52
CA GLN A 116 -11.81 -4.97 11.32
C GLN A 116 -11.44 -4.88 12.81
N TRP A 117 -10.78 -5.92 13.35
CA TRP A 117 -10.34 -5.97 14.74
C TRP A 117 -9.33 -4.87 15.13
N LEU A 118 -8.71 -4.19 14.15
CA LEU A 118 -7.82 -3.06 14.40
C LEU A 118 -8.57 -1.85 14.98
N HIS A 119 -9.87 -1.69 14.71
CA HIS A 119 -10.67 -0.59 15.24
C HIS A 119 -10.67 -0.53 16.78
N ASP A 120 -10.70 -1.69 17.42
CA ASP A 120 -10.80 -1.80 18.88
C ASP A 120 -9.45 -2.12 19.53
N ASN A 121 -8.34 -2.17 18.76
CA ASN A 121 -7.05 -2.57 19.29
C ASN A 121 -6.24 -1.36 19.78
N PRO A 122 -5.81 -1.30 21.07
CA PRO A 122 -5.10 -0.15 21.62
C PRO A 122 -3.70 0.11 21.04
N LEU A 123 -3.13 -0.86 20.32
CA LEU A 123 -1.86 -0.72 19.61
C LEU A 123 -2.04 -0.27 18.15
N ALA A 124 -3.28 -0.21 17.66
CA ALA A 124 -3.60 0.28 16.34
C ALA A 124 -3.91 1.78 16.36
N THR A 125 -3.39 2.48 15.37
CA THR A 125 -3.73 3.87 15.06
C THR A 125 -4.33 3.91 13.66
N LEU A 126 -5.56 4.41 13.53
CA LEU A 126 -6.24 4.54 12.25
C LEU A 126 -6.13 5.99 11.79
N VAL A 127 -5.70 6.20 10.55
CA VAL A 127 -5.56 7.51 9.92
C VAL A 127 -6.44 7.55 8.69
N PHE A 128 -7.50 8.34 8.75
CA PHE A 128 -8.39 8.57 7.62
C PHE A 128 -7.80 9.64 6.71
N LYS A 129 -7.63 9.33 5.44
CA LYS A 129 -7.05 10.24 4.44
C LYS A 129 -8.00 10.41 3.27
N ASP A 130 -7.94 11.54 2.59
CA ASP A 130 -8.73 11.87 1.40
C ASP A 130 -7.83 12.18 0.19
N CYS A 131 -6.65 11.58 0.17
CA CYS A 131 -5.66 11.73 -0.90
C CYS A 131 -4.76 10.48 -0.98
N ILE A 132 -4.11 10.27 -2.12
CA ILE A 132 -3.22 9.12 -2.38
C ILE A 132 -2.15 8.97 -1.29
N ASN A 133 -1.50 10.09 -0.91
CA ASN A 133 -0.31 10.07 -0.07
C ASN A 133 -0.65 10.00 1.42
N GLY A 134 -0.33 8.88 2.08
CA GLY A 134 -0.58 8.68 3.51
C GLY A 134 0.15 9.67 4.43
N PHE A 135 1.34 10.18 4.04
CA PHE A 135 2.04 11.20 4.82
C PHE A 135 1.30 12.55 4.78
N ILE A 136 0.83 12.93 3.60
CA ILE A 136 0.04 14.16 3.42
C ILE A 136 -1.31 14.02 4.13
N GLY A 137 -1.99 12.87 3.96
CA GLY A 137 -3.25 12.60 4.64
C GLY A 137 -3.14 12.50 6.18
N SER A 138 -1.91 12.39 6.72
CA SER A 138 -1.66 12.45 8.17
C SER A 138 -1.54 13.88 8.72
N ILE A 139 -1.56 14.91 7.86
CA ILE A 139 -1.47 16.30 8.30
C ILE A 139 -2.86 16.76 8.71
N ASP A 140 -2.98 17.15 9.97
CA ASP A 140 -4.14 17.86 10.47
C ASP A 140 -4.12 19.31 9.94
N ILE A 141 -5.15 19.67 9.17
CA ILE A 141 -5.20 20.96 8.47
C ILE A 141 -5.27 22.14 9.44
N ASP A 142 -5.93 21.98 10.58
CA ASP A 142 -6.14 23.05 11.55
C ASP A 142 -4.90 23.29 12.42
N THR A 143 -4.26 22.22 12.88
CA THR A 143 -3.09 22.30 13.78
C THR A 143 -1.76 22.27 13.04
N GLN A 144 -1.74 21.86 11.78
CA GLN A 144 -0.52 21.59 10.99
C GLN A 144 0.38 20.49 11.58
N GLY A 145 -0.15 19.75 12.56
CA GLY A 145 0.50 18.55 13.11
C GLY A 145 0.44 17.38 12.13
N ASN A 146 1.34 16.41 12.29
CA ASN A 146 1.33 15.20 11.47
C ASN A 146 1.24 13.96 12.37
N VAL A 147 0.08 13.28 12.32
CA VAL A 147 -0.22 12.12 13.18
C VAL A 147 0.79 10.99 13.00
N LEU A 148 1.26 10.75 11.77
CA LEU A 148 2.27 9.72 11.50
C LEU A 148 3.62 10.07 12.13
N LEU A 149 4.08 11.32 12.03
CA LEU A 149 5.34 11.74 12.66
C LEU A 149 5.26 11.63 14.18
N ASP A 150 4.15 12.04 14.77
CA ASP A 150 3.92 11.91 16.21
C ASP A 150 3.92 10.44 16.64
N TRP A 151 3.30 9.55 15.85
CA TRP A 151 3.28 8.12 16.08
C TRP A 151 4.68 7.51 16.00
N ILE A 152 5.50 7.86 14.97
CA ILE A 152 6.88 7.42 14.83
C ILE A 152 7.72 7.88 16.04
N ASN A 153 7.63 9.16 16.38
CA ASN A 153 8.45 9.76 17.43
C ASN A 153 8.05 9.26 18.84
N LYS A 154 6.75 9.14 19.13
CA LYS A 154 6.22 8.60 20.39
C LYS A 154 6.69 7.16 20.64
N ASN A 155 6.67 6.34 19.61
CA ASN A 155 7.10 4.93 19.69
C ASN A 155 8.61 4.75 19.46
N LYS A 156 9.35 5.83 19.18
CA LYS A 156 10.80 5.82 18.88
C LYS A 156 11.17 4.80 17.81
N LEU A 157 10.36 4.72 16.75
CA LEU A 157 10.51 3.71 15.73
C LEU A 157 11.80 3.90 14.93
N GLU A 158 12.57 2.84 14.82
CA GLU A 158 13.78 2.78 14.00
C GLU A 158 13.52 2.17 12.63
N ALA A 159 12.44 1.39 12.49
CA ALA A 159 12.05 0.76 11.24
C ALA A 159 10.53 0.80 11.03
N LEU A 160 10.13 0.84 9.77
CA LEU A 160 8.75 0.62 9.33
C LEU A 160 8.72 -0.60 8.41
N VAL A 161 7.76 -1.49 8.64
CA VAL A 161 7.35 -2.51 7.67
C VAL A 161 6.08 -2.01 7.00
N VAL A 162 6.03 -2.03 5.67
CA VAL A 162 4.92 -1.49 4.89
C VAL A 162 4.26 -2.60 4.09
N VAL A 163 2.94 -2.68 4.21
CA VAL A 163 2.06 -3.58 3.45
C VAL A 163 0.85 -2.81 2.94
N GLY A 164 0.13 -3.36 1.95
CA GLY A 164 -1.14 -2.80 1.49
C GLY A 164 -1.27 -2.62 -0.02
N ILE A 165 -2.15 -1.73 -0.43
CA ILE A 165 -2.57 -1.51 -1.83
C ILE A 165 -2.68 -0.01 -2.14
N CYS A 166 -2.40 0.49 -3.38
CA CYS A 166 -1.76 -0.24 -4.48
C CYS A 166 -0.25 -0.05 -4.40
N THR A 167 0.51 -1.12 -4.68
CA THR A 167 1.98 -1.12 -4.60
C THR A 167 2.63 0.07 -5.31
N ASP A 168 2.15 0.42 -6.49
CA ASP A 168 2.70 1.46 -7.36
C ASP A 168 1.96 2.81 -7.27
N ILE A 169 1.00 2.93 -6.36
CA ILE A 169 0.21 4.16 -6.13
C ILE A 169 0.35 4.57 -4.65
N CYS A 170 -0.63 4.25 -3.78
CA CYS A 170 -0.65 4.73 -2.40
C CYS A 170 0.56 4.22 -1.59
N VAL A 171 0.94 2.94 -1.74
CA VAL A 171 2.11 2.36 -1.06
C VAL A 171 3.39 3.05 -1.52
N MET A 172 3.61 3.14 -2.84
CA MET A 172 4.80 3.78 -3.41
C MET A 172 4.87 5.25 -3.01
N ASP A 173 3.77 5.99 -3.17
CA ASP A 173 3.74 7.43 -2.87
C ASP A 173 4.05 7.71 -1.39
N PHE A 174 3.48 6.89 -0.50
CA PHE A 174 3.82 6.92 0.93
C PHE A 174 5.30 6.62 1.17
N VAL A 175 5.82 5.50 0.62
CA VAL A 175 7.18 5.04 0.88
C VAL A 175 8.23 6.03 0.39
N VAL A 176 8.09 6.55 -0.84
CA VAL A 176 9.07 7.54 -1.36
C VAL A 176 9.03 8.85 -0.59
N THR A 177 7.86 9.22 -0.07
CA THR A 177 7.71 10.40 0.78
C THR A 177 8.34 10.19 2.15
N ILE A 178 8.08 9.08 2.85
CA ILE A 178 8.64 8.84 4.19
C ILE A 178 10.16 8.64 4.14
N LEU A 179 10.71 8.11 3.06
CA LEU A 179 12.16 8.07 2.83
C LEU A 179 12.75 9.48 2.74
N SER A 180 12.08 10.41 2.05
CA SER A 180 12.46 11.82 1.98
C SER A 180 12.35 12.51 3.32
N VAL A 181 11.29 12.25 4.07
CA VAL A 181 11.05 12.75 5.44
C VAL A 181 12.15 12.28 6.39
N ARG A 182 12.53 11.00 6.32
CA ARG A 182 13.66 10.42 7.06
C ARG A 182 14.97 11.15 6.72
N ASN A 183 15.27 11.28 5.43
CA ASN A 183 16.51 11.90 4.96
C ASN A 183 16.58 13.38 5.31
N HIS A 184 15.45 14.08 5.39
CA HIS A 184 15.37 15.48 5.83
C HIS A 184 15.46 15.64 7.36
N GLY A 185 15.36 14.54 8.13
CA GLY A 185 15.51 14.54 9.58
C GLY A 185 14.23 14.86 10.37
N LEU A 186 13.06 14.80 9.77
CA LEU A 186 11.78 14.98 10.49
C LEU A 186 11.38 13.74 11.31
N ALA A 187 11.69 12.55 10.82
CA ALA A 187 11.53 11.29 11.54
C ALA A 187 12.90 10.88 12.14
N THR A 188 13.25 11.48 13.26
CA THR A 188 14.63 11.49 13.80
C THR A 188 15.18 10.12 14.19
N THR A 189 14.32 9.18 14.54
CA THR A 189 14.73 7.81 14.92
C THR A 189 14.69 6.83 13.76
N LEU A 190 13.94 7.14 12.68
CA LEU A 190 13.71 6.23 11.57
C LEU A 190 14.98 6.00 10.75
N LYS A 191 15.36 4.75 10.59
CA LYS A 191 16.53 4.31 9.81
C LYS A 191 16.12 3.54 8.57
N ASP A 192 15.21 2.57 8.72
CA ASP A 192 14.81 1.64 7.68
C ASP A 192 13.32 1.74 7.33
N VAL A 193 13.03 1.57 6.04
CA VAL A 193 11.66 1.36 5.52
C VAL A 193 11.71 0.09 4.68
N ALA A 194 11.04 -0.96 5.16
CA ALA A 194 10.96 -2.25 4.48
C ALA A 194 9.57 -2.43 3.86
N VAL A 195 9.52 -2.65 2.57
CA VAL A 195 8.30 -2.97 1.82
C VAL A 195 8.23 -4.47 1.64
N TYR A 196 7.18 -5.10 2.15
CA TYR A 196 7.02 -6.55 2.05
C TYR A 196 6.32 -6.92 0.74
N ASP A 197 7.03 -7.57 -0.16
CA ASP A 197 6.57 -7.92 -1.51
C ASP A 197 5.21 -8.63 -1.51
N GLN A 198 5.10 -9.76 -0.80
CA GLN A 198 3.83 -10.51 -0.71
C GLN A 198 2.76 -9.82 0.14
N GLY A 199 3.14 -8.84 0.95
CA GLY A 199 2.24 -8.00 1.71
C GLY A 199 1.72 -6.79 0.91
N CYS A 200 2.13 -6.63 -0.35
CA CYS A 200 1.67 -5.56 -1.23
C CYS A 200 0.97 -6.14 -2.47
N ALA A 201 -0.04 -5.42 -2.95
CA ALA A 201 -0.76 -5.76 -4.17
C ALA A 201 -1.14 -4.50 -4.95
N THR A 202 -1.51 -4.68 -6.20
CA THR A 202 -2.13 -3.63 -7.01
C THR A 202 -3.26 -4.21 -7.84
N PHE A 203 -4.08 -3.37 -8.51
CA PHE A 203 -5.18 -3.84 -9.33
C PHE A 203 -4.72 -4.29 -10.72
N ASP A 204 -5.58 -5.00 -11.43
CA ASP A 204 -5.38 -5.36 -12.83
C ASP A 204 -6.42 -4.68 -13.72
N MET A 205 -5.98 -4.04 -14.80
CA MET A 205 -6.82 -3.47 -15.83
C MET A 205 -6.22 -3.79 -17.19
N THR A 206 -6.69 -4.86 -17.80
CA THR A 206 -6.22 -5.27 -19.13
C THR A 206 -6.69 -4.29 -20.21
N ALA A 207 -6.02 -4.29 -21.36
CA ALA A 207 -6.43 -3.49 -22.52
C ALA A 207 -7.87 -3.80 -22.98
N GLN A 208 -8.28 -5.08 -22.85
CA GLN A 208 -9.65 -5.50 -23.15
C GLN A 208 -10.64 -4.90 -22.15
N MET A 209 -10.40 -5.02 -20.83
CA MET A 209 -11.26 -4.47 -19.80
C MET A 209 -11.40 -2.95 -19.93
N ALA A 210 -10.31 -2.25 -20.20
CA ALA A 210 -10.35 -0.81 -20.40
C ALA A 210 -11.20 -0.42 -21.61
N ALA A 211 -11.09 -1.17 -22.72
CA ALA A 211 -11.89 -0.94 -23.93
C ALA A 211 -13.37 -1.22 -23.71
N GLU A 212 -13.72 -2.32 -23.03
CA GLU A 212 -15.10 -2.70 -22.69
C GLU A 212 -15.77 -1.66 -21.78
N LYS A 213 -15.00 -1.06 -20.85
CA LYS A 213 -15.47 0.01 -19.96
C LYS A 213 -15.42 1.42 -20.59
N GLY A 214 -14.96 1.56 -21.83
CA GLY A 214 -14.81 2.86 -22.49
C GLY A 214 -13.78 3.78 -21.85
N LEU A 215 -12.79 3.21 -21.14
CA LEU A 215 -11.75 3.95 -20.46
C LEU A 215 -10.61 4.36 -21.41
N PRO A 216 -9.86 5.43 -21.11
CA PRO A 216 -8.70 5.82 -21.90
C PRO A 216 -7.59 4.75 -21.81
N LYS A 217 -6.69 4.73 -22.80
CA LYS A 217 -5.55 3.80 -22.81
C LYS A 217 -4.63 3.95 -21.58
N THR A 218 -4.61 5.09 -20.96
CA THR A 218 -3.85 5.35 -19.72
C THR A 218 -4.43 4.63 -18.49
N ALA A 219 -5.65 4.08 -18.59
CA ALA A 219 -6.24 3.23 -17.56
C ALA A 219 -5.76 1.77 -17.65
N ILE A 220 -5.03 1.38 -18.71
CA ILE A 220 -4.44 0.02 -18.79
C ILE A 220 -3.38 -0.11 -17.72
N HIS A 221 -3.56 -1.13 -16.87
CA HIS A 221 -2.72 -1.33 -15.69
C HIS A 221 -2.41 -2.82 -15.52
N PRO A 222 -1.34 -3.33 -16.16
CA PRO A 222 -0.96 -4.73 -16.06
C PRO A 222 -0.38 -5.03 -14.68
N GLN A 223 -1.14 -5.69 -13.82
CA GLN A 223 -0.89 -5.90 -12.39
C GLN A 223 0.54 -6.29 -12.06
N LYS A 224 1.06 -7.37 -12.66
CA LYS A 224 2.40 -7.88 -12.36
C LYS A 224 3.52 -6.90 -12.74
N ILE A 225 3.35 -6.17 -13.84
CA ILE A 225 4.33 -5.17 -14.29
C ILE A 225 4.27 -3.95 -13.37
N SER A 226 3.09 -3.42 -13.10
CA SER A 226 2.90 -2.24 -12.25
C SER A 226 3.40 -2.51 -10.83
N HIS A 227 3.07 -3.67 -10.27
CA HIS A 227 3.60 -4.10 -8.97
C HIS A 227 5.13 -4.12 -8.96
N HIS A 228 5.76 -4.76 -9.95
CA HIS A 228 7.21 -4.82 -10.04
C HIS A 228 7.85 -3.43 -10.19
N VAL A 229 7.29 -2.57 -11.04
CA VAL A 229 7.78 -1.19 -11.24
C VAL A 229 7.64 -0.37 -9.96
N GLY A 230 6.54 -0.53 -9.22
CA GLY A 230 6.35 0.10 -7.91
C GLY A 230 7.43 -0.31 -6.91
N LEU A 231 7.68 -1.62 -6.77
CA LEU A 231 8.75 -2.14 -5.90
C LEU A 231 10.13 -1.62 -6.32
N TYR A 232 10.43 -1.64 -7.62
CA TYR A 232 11.69 -1.10 -8.13
C TYR A 232 11.85 0.39 -7.81
N THR A 233 10.80 1.17 -8.02
CA THR A 233 10.80 2.62 -7.75
C THR A 233 11.06 2.93 -6.28
N MET A 234 10.53 2.13 -5.37
CA MET A 234 10.81 2.26 -3.94
C MET A 234 12.24 1.81 -3.59
N ALA A 235 12.70 0.70 -4.18
CA ALA A 235 14.05 0.17 -3.96
C ALA A 235 15.15 1.15 -4.37
N GLU A 236 15.04 1.75 -5.57
CA GLU A 236 16.05 2.71 -6.07
C GLU A 236 16.14 3.98 -5.21
N ARG A 237 15.11 4.28 -4.39
CA ARG A 237 15.08 5.38 -3.44
C ARG A 237 15.48 4.98 -2.03
N GLY A 238 15.87 3.72 -1.82
CA GLY A 238 16.44 3.22 -0.58
C GLY A 238 15.45 2.53 0.36
N ALA A 239 14.31 2.08 -0.15
CA ALA A 239 13.49 1.11 0.57
C ALA A 239 14.13 -0.29 0.49
N PHE A 240 14.00 -1.06 1.56
CA PHE A 240 14.35 -2.47 1.55
C PHE A 240 13.16 -3.28 1.02
N ILE A 241 13.36 -4.05 -0.05
CA ILE A 241 12.31 -4.94 -0.54
C ILE A 241 12.46 -6.29 0.15
N ALA A 242 11.47 -6.62 0.97
CA ALA A 242 11.47 -7.83 1.78
C ALA A 242 10.76 -8.98 1.06
N SER A 243 11.46 -10.10 0.90
CA SER A 243 10.84 -11.36 0.44
C SER A 243 10.08 -12.08 1.56
N THR A 244 10.50 -11.87 2.81
CA THR A 244 9.84 -12.35 4.03
C THR A 244 10.15 -11.42 5.20
N ILE A 245 9.26 -11.36 6.19
CA ILE A 245 9.49 -10.64 7.45
C ILE A 245 9.78 -11.66 8.54
N LYS A 246 10.97 -11.55 9.14
CA LYS A 246 11.41 -12.37 10.29
C LYS A 246 11.45 -11.51 11.55
N LEU A 247 10.83 -12.00 12.61
CA LEU A 247 10.62 -11.30 13.87
C LEU A 247 11.58 -11.79 14.94
#